data_98c22c3904a205b7c255a5e46bdd5a93
#
_entry.id   98c22c3904a205b7c255a5e46bdd5a93
#
_cell.length_a   1.000
_cell.length_b   1.000
_cell.length_c   1.000
_cell.angle_alpha   90.00
_cell.angle_beta   90.00
_cell.angle_gamma   90.00
#
_symmetry.space_group_name_H-M   'P 1'
#
loop_
_entity.id
_entity.type
_entity.pdbx_description
1 polymer ?
#
loop_
_entity_poly.entity_id
_entity_poly.type
_entity_poly.pdbx_seq_one_letter_code
_entity_poly.pdbx_strand_id
1 'polypeptide(L)'
;MFVIVDLETTGGIYNKEKIIEIGLIKYDGSKVIDTFEKLINPFVKIDPFIEKLTGIKNNELNSSKGFNSYSADIYNFLKNSTIVGHDVKYDYRVLKNELKKNNFILENEFLCTLELMRECYPGLTSYKLKTLSKIFDIKLVKHHRAMDDAKATLELLKLCNE
;
A
#
# COMPACT_ATOMS: atom_id res chain seq x y z
N MET A 1 16.20 5.35 -4.14
CA MET A 1 15.08 5.78 -3.26
C MET A 1 13.92 4.85 -3.49
N PHE A 2 13.33 4.32 -2.42
CA PHE A 2 12.15 3.46 -2.46
C PHE A 2 10.96 4.18 -1.82
N VAL A 3 9.75 3.90 -2.30
CA VAL A 3 8.52 4.24 -1.60
C VAL A 3 7.71 2.95 -1.45
N ILE A 4 7.57 2.51 -0.21
CA ILE A 4 6.75 1.36 0.14
C ILE A 4 5.29 1.83 0.13
N VAL A 5 4.45 1.11 -0.59
CA VAL A 5 3.03 1.45 -0.79
C VAL A 5 2.17 0.29 -0.33
N ASP A 6 1.13 0.61 0.39
CA ASP A 6 0.00 -0.28 0.66
C ASP A 6 -1.30 0.51 0.60
N LEU A 7 -2.34 -0.08 0.04
CA LEU A 7 -3.64 0.54 -0.16
C LEU A 7 -4.74 -0.33 0.41
N GLU A 8 -5.68 0.28 1.12
CA GLU A 8 -7.00 -0.30 1.31
C GLU A 8 -7.97 0.28 0.30
N THR A 9 -8.85 -0.54 -0.25
CA THR A 9 -9.76 -0.16 -1.33
C THR A 9 -11.20 -0.60 -1.05
N THR A 10 -12.12 -0.06 -1.83
CA THR A 10 -13.51 -0.51 -1.80
C THR A 10 -13.68 -1.97 -2.25
N GLY A 11 -12.66 -2.57 -2.88
CA GLY A 11 -12.82 -3.82 -3.62
C GLY A 11 -13.79 -3.66 -4.79
N GLY A 12 -14.28 -4.79 -5.29
CA GLY A 12 -15.34 -4.80 -6.31
C GLY A 12 -14.85 -5.04 -7.74
N ILE A 13 -15.40 -4.33 -8.69
CA ILE A 13 -15.16 -4.55 -10.13
C ILE A 13 -13.80 -4.01 -10.53
N TYR A 14 -13.04 -4.80 -11.29
CA TYR A 14 -11.74 -4.45 -11.87
C TYR A 14 -11.74 -3.06 -12.52
N ASN A 15 -10.75 -2.25 -12.18
CA ASN A 15 -10.60 -0.84 -12.60
C ASN A 15 -11.70 0.14 -12.12
N LYS A 16 -12.61 -0.31 -11.24
CA LYS A 16 -13.60 0.56 -10.58
C LYS A 16 -13.36 0.69 -9.09
N GLU A 17 -12.34 0.01 -8.56
CA GLU A 17 -11.93 0.12 -7.17
C GLU A 17 -11.52 1.57 -6.87
N LYS A 18 -11.81 2.00 -5.65
CA LYS A 18 -11.42 3.32 -5.13
C LYS A 18 -10.60 3.13 -3.87
N ILE A 19 -9.59 3.96 -3.69
CA ILE A 19 -8.75 3.96 -2.50
C ILE A 19 -9.56 4.51 -1.32
N ILE A 20 -9.50 3.82 -0.18
CA ILE A 20 -10.10 4.26 1.09
C ILE A 20 -9.06 4.56 2.16
N GLU A 21 -7.86 3.97 2.05
CA GLU A 21 -6.70 4.31 2.87
C GLU A 21 -5.44 4.15 2.04
N ILE A 22 -4.47 5.01 2.27
CA ILE A 22 -3.16 4.95 1.65
C ILE A 22 -2.08 5.07 2.72
N GLY A 23 -1.10 4.16 2.69
CA GLY A 23 0.12 4.21 3.48
C GLY A 23 1.34 4.24 2.57
N LEU A 24 2.17 5.26 2.72
CA LEU A 24 3.43 5.42 1.98
C LEU A 24 4.58 5.62 2.95
N ILE A 25 5.69 4.91 2.72
CA ILE A 25 6.93 5.06 3.48
C ILE A 25 8.07 5.32 2.52
N LYS A 26 8.71 6.47 2.63
CA LYS A 26 9.90 6.81 1.85
C LYS A 26 11.15 6.29 2.56
N TYR A 27 11.93 5.47 1.85
CA TYR A 27 13.10 4.76 2.37
C TYR A 27 14.30 4.96 1.45
N ASP A 28 15.45 5.35 2.01
CA ASP A 28 16.68 5.64 1.21
C ASP A 28 17.60 4.43 1.01
N GLY A 29 17.24 3.28 1.57
CA GLY A 29 18.05 2.07 1.61
C GLY A 29 18.70 1.81 2.98
N SER A 30 18.69 2.81 3.88
CA SER A 30 19.20 2.68 5.24
C SER A 30 18.21 3.11 6.31
N LYS A 31 17.46 4.18 6.09
CA LYS A 31 16.48 4.73 7.04
C LYS A 31 15.21 5.22 6.36
N VAL A 32 14.15 5.28 7.15
CA VAL A 32 12.90 5.96 6.75
C VAL A 32 13.14 7.46 6.74
N ILE A 33 12.83 8.10 5.60
CA ILE A 33 12.98 9.54 5.39
C ILE A 33 11.68 10.28 5.70
N ASP A 34 10.54 9.72 5.27
CA ASP A 34 9.22 10.35 5.40
C ASP A 34 8.11 9.31 5.35
N THR A 35 6.93 9.68 5.81
CA THR A 35 5.72 8.86 5.77
C THR A 35 4.51 9.69 5.38
N PHE A 36 3.58 9.06 4.68
CA PHE A 36 2.30 9.65 4.32
C PHE A 36 1.20 8.64 4.58
N GLU A 37 0.20 9.02 5.38
CA GLU A 37 -0.95 8.16 5.71
C GLU A 37 -2.22 9.00 5.68
N LYS A 38 -3.23 8.54 4.92
CA LYS A 38 -4.54 9.21 4.85
C LYS A 38 -5.67 8.21 4.67
N LEU A 39 -6.77 8.45 5.38
CA LEU A 39 -8.09 7.96 4.99
C LEU A 39 -8.62 8.81 3.83
N ILE A 40 -9.25 8.16 2.87
CA ILE A 40 -9.72 8.79 1.63
C ILE A 40 -11.19 8.49 1.43
N ASN A 41 -12.00 9.52 1.26
CA ASN A 41 -13.41 9.37 0.93
C ASN A 41 -13.57 8.87 -0.52
N PRO A 42 -14.12 7.66 -0.72
CA PRO A 42 -14.35 7.13 -2.06
C PRO A 42 -15.62 7.71 -2.72
N PHE A 43 -16.40 8.52 -1.97
CA PHE A 43 -17.73 9.04 -2.35
C PHE A 43 -18.76 7.94 -2.70
N VAL A 44 -18.52 6.73 -2.20
CA VAL A 44 -19.45 5.61 -2.26
C VAL A 44 -19.42 4.88 -0.92
N LYS A 45 -20.53 4.26 -0.55
CA LYS A 45 -20.59 3.42 0.64
C LYS A 45 -19.75 2.17 0.41
N ILE A 46 -18.87 1.83 1.37
CA ILE A 46 -18.11 0.58 1.33
C ILE A 46 -18.95 -0.58 1.84
N ASP A 47 -18.66 -1.76 1.32
CA ASP A 47 -19.33 -3.00 1.72
C ASP A 47 -19.05 -3.33 3.20
N PRO A 48 -20.02 -3.87 3.95
CA PRO A 48 -19.81 -4.33 5.33
C PRO A 48 -18.66 -5.33 5.49
N PHE A 49 -18.37 -6.12 4.45
CA PHE A 49 -17.21 -7.01 4.44
C PHE A 49 -15.90 -6.21 4.50
N ILE A 50 -15.79 -5.13 3.72
CA ILE A 50 -14.62 -4.23 3.73
C ILE A 50 -14.48 -3.52 5.08
N GLU A 51 -15.59 -3.03 5.67
CA GLU A 51 -15.56 -2.46 7.02
C GLU A 51 -15.05 -3.46 8.07
N LYS A 52 -15.47 -4.72 7.97
CA LYS A 52 -15.02 -5.78 8.88
C LYS A 52 -13.55 -6.15 8.66
N LEU A 53 -13.11 -6.20 7.41
CA LEU A 53 -11.76 -6.58 7.01
C LEU A 53 -10.73 -5.53 7.47
N THR A 54 -10.97 -4.27 7.15
CA THR A 54 -10.05 -3.14 7.39
C THR A 54 -10.24 -2.47 8.75
N GLY A 55 -11.44 -2.60 9.34
CA GLY A 55 -11.85 -1.85 10.52
C GLY A 55 -12.22 -0.40 10.22
N ILE A 56 -12.09 0.07 8.98
CA ILE A 56 -12.42 1.42 8.54
C ILE A 56 -13.95 1.53 8.40
N LYS A 57 -14.54 2.59 8.94
CA LYS A 57 -15.99 2.79 8.94
C LYS A 57 -16.45 3.82 7.90
N ASN A 58 -17.65 3.63 7.36
CA ASN A 58 -18.25 4.58 6.42
C ASN A 58 -18.33 6.01 6.98
N ASN A 59 -18.60 6.21 8.28
CA ASN A 59 -18.63 7.53 8.88
C ASN A 59 -17.25 8.20 8.93
N GLU A 60 -16.16 7.45 9.13
CA GLU A 60 -14.79 7.97 9.07
C GLU A 60 -14.44 8.43 7.66
N LEU A 61 -14.81 7.62 6.66
CA LEU A 61 -14.59 7.95 5.25
C LEU A 61 -15.40 9.18 4.82
N ASN A 62 -16.65 9.30 5.27
CA ASN A 62 -17.50 10.45 4.97
C ASN A 62 -16.94 11.76 5.52
N SER A 63 -16.17 11.69 6.61
CA SER A 63 -15.49 12.85 7.22
C SER A 63 -14.13 13.15 6.60
N SER A 64 -13.65 12.28 5.72
CA SER A 64 -12.34 12.39 5.06
C SER A 64 -12.45 13.14 3.73
N LYS A 65 -11.33 13.68 3.24
CA LYS A 65 -11.26 14.29 1.91
C LYS A 65 -11.13 13.21 0.83
N GLY A 66 -11.57 13.52 -0.40
CA GLY A 66 -11.38 12.65 -1.55
C GLY A 66 -9.94 12.60 -2.05
N PHE A 67 -9.64 11.63 -2.90
CA PHE A 67 -8.29 11.41 -3.45
C PHE A 67 -7.74 12.64 -4.18
N ASN A 68 -8.59 13.39 -4.88
CA ASN A 68 -8.22 14.63 -5.57
C ASN A 68 -7.53 15.65 -4.66
N SER A 69 -7.90 15.70 -3.38
CA SER A 69 -7.29 16.63 -2.40
C SER A 69 -5.85 16.27 -2.04
N TYR A 70 -5.43 15.03 -2.30
CA TYR A 70 -4.10 14.52 -1.96
C TYR A 70 -3.29 14.10 -3.18
N SER A 71 -3.88 14.12 -4.38
CA SER A 71 -3.26 13.58 -5.59
C SER A 71 -1.91 14.19 -5.93
N ALA A 72 -1.75 15.52 -5.76
CA ALA A 72 -0.49 16.20 -5.97
C ALA A 72 0.58 15.82 -4.93
N ASP A 73 0.19 15.76 -3.65
CA ASP A 73 1.11 15.37 -2.56
C ASP A 73 1.57 13.91 -2.73
N ILE A 74 0.65 13.01 -3.06
CA ILE A 74 0.93 11.60 -3.33
C ILE A 74 1.88 11.48 -4.54
N TYR A 75 1.59 12.16 -5.64
CA TYR A 75 2.45 12.14 -6.82
C TYR A 75 3.86 12.65 -6.53
N ASN A 76 3.99 13.77 -5.82
CA ASN A 76 5.29 14.32 -5.42
C ASN A 76 6.03 13.40 -4.45
N PHE A 77 5.32 12.71 -3.57
CA PHE A 77 5.92 11.74 -2.65
C PHE A 77 6.53 10.55 -3.41
N LEU A 78 5.88 10.08 -4.48
CA LEU A 78 6.32 8.97 -5.32
C LEU A 78 7.43 9.34 -6.31
N LYS A 79 7.58 10.63 -6.63
CA LYS A 79 8.47 11.09 -7.70
C LYS A 79 9.91 10.62 -7.49
N ASN A 80 10.55 10.14 -8.58
CA ASN A 80 11.95 9.69 -8.61
C ASN A 80 12.26 8.54 -7.63
N SER A 81 11.31 7.64 -7.40
CA SER A 81 11.48 6.48 -6.55
C SER A 81 11.02 5.18 -7.24
N THR A 82 11.53 4.06 -6.78
CA THR A 82 10.95 2.73 -7.09
C THR A 82 9.83 2.45 -6.11
N ILE A 83 8.66 2.10 -6.61
CA ILE A 83 7.51 1.72 -5.78
C ILE A 83 7.70 0.27 -5.30
N VAL A 84 7.53 0.05 -4.01
CA VAL A 84 7.65 -1.29 -3.40
C VAL A 84 6.33 -1.65 -2.73
N GLY A 85 5.85 -2.85 -2.96
CA GLY A 85 4.65 -3.36 -2.29
C GLY A 85 4.66 -4.88 -2.19
N HIS A 86 3.76 -5.42 -1.38
CA HIS A 86 3.59 -6.86 -1.25
C HIS A 86 2.44 -7.32 -2.13
N ASP A 87 2.75 -8.06 -3.23
CA ASP A 87 1.84 -8.29 -4.36
C ASP A 87 1.44 -6.97 -5.07
N VAL A 88 2.43 -6.14 -5.30
CA VAL A 88 2.35 -4.72 -5.67
C VAL A 88 1.53 -4.41 -6.92
N LYS A 89 1.30 -5.39 -7.81
CA LYS A 89 0.62 -5.15 -9.10
C LYS A 89 -0.78 -4.59 -8.93
N TYR A 90 -1.49 -5.02 -7.89
CA TYR A 90 -2.82 -4.51 -7.57
C TYR A 90 -2.75 -3.04 -7.13
N ASP A 91 -1.95 -2.74 -6.10
CA ASP A 91 -1.81 -1.39 -5.55
C ASP A 91 -1.30 -0.41 -6.61
N TYR A 92 -0.27 -0.80 -7.36
CA TYR A 92 0.28 0.02 -8.44
C TYR A 92 -0.78 0.37 -9.49
N ARG A 93 -1.59 -0.61 -9.91
CA ARG A 93 -2.66 -0.40 -10.90
C ARG A 93 -3.74 0.55 -10.37
N VAL A 94 -4.22 0.33 -9.15
CA VAL A 94 -5.26 1.19 -8.55
C VAL A 94 -4.75 2.61 -8.36
N LEU A 95 -3.54 2.77 -7.83
CA LEU A 95 -2.89 4.07 -7.62
C LEU A 95 -2.67 4.81 -8.95
N LYS A 96 -2.19 4.11 -9.97
CA LYS A 96 -2.01 4.65 -11.33
C LYS A 96 -3.32 5.16 -11.92
N ASN A 97 -4.41 4.40 -11.74
CA ASN A 97 -5.73 4.80 -12.21
C ASN A 97 -6.26 6.04 -11.49
N GLU A 98 -6.12 6.11 -10.16
CA GLU A 98 -6.57 7.27 -9.38
C GLU A 98 -5.74 8.52 -9.68
N LEU A 99 -4.42 8.40 -9.81
CA LEU A 99 -3.55 9.50 -10.23
C LEU A 99 -3.89 10.00 -11.64
N LYS A 100 -4.13 9.08 -12.60
CA LYS A 100 -4.50 9.44 -13.98
C LYS A 100 -5.81 10.24 -14.03
N LYS A 101 -6.82 9.92 -13.24
CA LYS A 101 -8.07 10.68 -13.12
C LYS A 101 -7.84 12.11 -12.61
N ASN A 102 -6.72 12.35 -11.95
CA ASN A 102 -6.32 13.67 -11.42
C ASN A 102 -5.19 14.32 -12.25
N ASN A 103 -5.01 13.90 -13.51
CA ASN A 103 -4.03 14.42 -14.46
C ASN A 103 -2.56 14.19 -14.09
N PHE A 104 -2.26 13.18 -13.27
CA PHE A 104 -0.90 12.73 -12.96
C PHE A 104 -0.62 11.38 -13.64
N ILE A 105 0.58 11.25 -14.23
CA ILE A 105 1.01 10.03 -14.91
C ILE A 105 2.04 9.32 -14.04
N LEU A 106 1.70 8.11 -13.56
CA LEU A 106 2.59 7.26 -12.80
C LEU A 106 3.38 6.35 -13.75
N GLU A 107 4.70 6.53 -13.82
CA GLU A 107 5.63 5.78 -14.67
C GLU A 107 6.77 5.14 -13.88
N ASN A 108 6.66 5.12 -12.56
CA ASN A 108 7.66 4.54 -11.67
C ASN A 108 7.84 3.05 -11.95
N GLU A 109 9.08 2.58 -11.86
CA GLU A 109 9.34 1.15 -11.70
C GLU A 109 8.77 0.65 -10.37
N PHE A 110 8.49 -0.65 -10.29
CA PHE A 110 8.06 -1.26 -9.04
C PHE A 110 8.79 -2.56 -8.73
N LEU A 111 8.89 -2.86 -7.44
CA LEU A 111 9.48 -4.07 -6.88
C LEU A 111 8.42 -4.77 -6.01
N CYS A 112 8.26 -6.07 -6.21
CA CYS A 112 7.32 -6.89 -5.47
C CYS A 112 8.02 -7.69 -4.37
N THR A 113 7.75 -7.38 -3.10
CA THR A 113 8.36 -8.12 -2.00
C THR A 113 7.89 -9.57 -1.91
N LEU A 114 6.68 -9.90 -2.42
CA LEU A 114 6.24 -11.30 -2.50
C LEU A 114 7.13 -12.11 -3.45
N GLU A 115 7.46 -11.55 -4.62
CA GLU A 115 8.36 -12.19 -5.60
C GLU A 115 9.78 -12.27 -5.02
N LEU A 116 10.27 -11.17 -4.45
CA LEU A 116 11.59 -11.10 -3.82
C LEU A 116 11.77 -12.13 -2.69
N MET A 117 10.76 -12.27 -1.81
CA MET A 117 10.80 -13.26 -0.73
C MET A 117 10.80 -14.70 -1.25
N ARG A 118 10.19 -14.98 -2.39
CA ARG A 118 10.26 -16.30 -3.03
C ARG A 118 11.67 -16.63 -3.52
N GLU A 119 12.39 -15.64 -3.98
CA GLU A 119 13.78 -15.79 -4.44
C GLU A 119 14.76 -15.92 -3.27
N CYS A 120 14.65 -15.04 -2.27
CA CYS A 120 15.55 -15.02 -1.11
C CYS A 120 15.32 -16.20 -0.15
N TYR A 121 14.07 -16.62 0.02
CA TYR A 121 13.66 -17.66 0.98
C TYR A 121 12.74 -18.70 0.32
N PRO A 122 13.25 -19.53 -0.60
CA PRO A 122 12.43 -20.51 -1.31
C PRO A 122 11.91 -21.62 -0.36
N GLY A 123 10.76 -22.22 -0.72
CA GLY A 123 10.22 -23.39 -0.03
C GLY A 123 9.35 -23.09 1.19
N LEU A 124 8.98 -21.82 1.43
CA LEU A 124 8.01 -21.48 2.48
C LEU A 124 6.59 -21.93 2.09
N THR A 125 5.79 -22.30 3.09
CA THR A 125 4.41 -22.79 2.88
C THR A 125 3.47 -21.72 2.34
N SER A 126 3.75 -20.44 2.59
CA SER A 126 2.97 -19.32 2.10
C SER A 126 3.79 -18.02 2.11
N TYR A 127 3.61 -17.20 1.09
CA TYR A 127 4.25 -15.90 0.95
C TYR A 127 3.26 -14.73 1.17
N LYS A 128 2.15 -14.98 1.86
CA LYS A 128 1.24 -13.91 2.29
C LYS A 128 1.91 -13.05 3.37
N LEU A 129 1.70 -11.75 3.35
CA LEU A 129 2.29 -10.79 4.29
C LEU A 129 2.15 -11.25 5.75
N LYS A 130 0.93 -11.63 6.16
CA LYS A 130 0.64 -12.13 7.52
C LYS A 130 1.46 -13.39 7.88
N THR A 131 1.67 -14.30 6.93
CA THR A 131 2.44 -15.53 7.17
C THR A 131 3.92 -15.22 7.30
N LEU A 132 4.46 -14.42 6.38
CA LEU A 132 5.86 -13.98 6.43
C LEU A 132 6.16 -13.18 7.68
N SER A 133 5.26 -12.27 8.09
CA SER A 133 5.41 -11.51 9.33
C SER A 133 5.56 -12.42 10.57
N LYS A 134 4.81 -13.54 10.61
CA LYS A 134 4.95 -14.53 11.69
C LYS A 134 6.26 -15.32 11.61
N ILE A 135 6.68 -15.72 10.40
CA ILE A 135 7.90 -16.53 10.20
C ILE A 135 9.14 -15.72 10.59
N PHE A 136 9.18 -14.43 10.24
CA PHE A 136 10.34 -13.56 10.45
C PHE A 136 10.21 -12.64 11.67
N ASP A 137 9.22 -12.88 12.54
CA ASP A 137 8.96 -12.09 13.77
C ASP A 137 8.81 -10.59 13.50
N ILE A 138 8.19 -10.25 12.36
CA ILE A 138 7.87 -8.88 11.99
C ILE A 138 6.59 -8.45 12.71
N LYS A 139 6.65 -7.32 13.42
CA LYS A 139 5.50 -6.75 14.11
C LYS A 139 4.45 -6.25 13.12
N LEU A 140 3.34 -6.97 13.01
CA LEU A 140 2.15 -6.57 12.25
C LEU A 140 1.00 -6.32 13.23
N VAL A 141 0.75 -5.05 13.57
CA VAL A 141 -0.19 -4.66 14.65
C VAL A 141 -1.64 -4.84 14.21
N LYS A 142 -1.98 -4.26 13.06
CA LYS A 142 -3.32 -4.36 12.46
C LYS A 142 -3.17 -4.69 10.99
N HIS A 143 -3.33 -5.97 10.65
CA HIS A 143 -3.39 -6.38 9.26
C HIS A 143 -4.64 -5.79 8.58
N HIS A 144 -4.52 -5.37 7.33
CA HIS A 144 -5.49 -4.56 6.58
C HIS A 144 -5.67 -3.13 7.12
N ARG A 145 -4.57 -2.53 7.55
CA ARG A 145 -4.40 -1.09 7.71
C ARG A 145 -3.15 -0.71 6.91
N ALA A 146 -3.32 0.18 5.97
CA ALA A 146 -2.31 0.46 4.94
C ALA A 146 -0.93 0.80 5.51
N MET A 147 -0.84 1.61 6.56
CA MET A 147 0.46 1.94 7.16
C MET A 147 1.10 0.76 7.89
N ASP A 148 0.32 -0.10 8.56
CA ASP A 148 0.86 -1.26 9.28
C ASP A 148 1.35 -2.33 8.28
N ASP A 149 0.63 -2.54 7.18
CA ASP A 149 1.02 -3.47 6.11
C ASP A 149 2.24 -2.92 5.33
N ALA A 150 2.32 -1.60 5.08
CA ALA A 150 3.50 -0.97 4.49
C ALA A 150 4.75 -1.10 5.38
N LYS A 151 4.62 -0.95 6.71
CA LYS A 151 5.74 -1.17 7.65
C LYS A 151 6.24 -2.62 7.61
N ALA A 152 5.32 -3.59 7.62
CA ALA A 152 5.69 -5.00 7.50
C ALA A 152 6.38 -5.30 6.15
N THR A 153 5.88 -4.71 5.07
CA THR A 153 6.47 -4.82 3.72
C THR A 153 7.88 -4.23 3.67
N LEU A 154 8.14 -3.11 4.35
CA LEU A 154 9.48 -2.53 4.48
C LEU A 154 10.44 -3.49 5.20
N GLU A 155 10.00 -4.15 6.27
CA GLU A 155 10.86 -5.12 6.97
C GLU A 155 11.18 -6.34 6.09
N LEU A 156 10.22 -6.81 5.27
CA LEU A 156 10.51 -7.86 4.28
C LEU A 156 11.54 -7.41 3.23
N LEU A 157 11.46 -6.15 2.77
CA LEU A 157 12.45 -5.60 1.84
C LEU A 157 13.85 -5.59 2.45
N LYS A 158 13.98 -5.21 3.72
CA LYS A 158 15.28 -5.17 4.43
C LYS A 158 15.90 -6.56 4.53
N LEU A 159 15.11 -7.60 4.85
CA LEU A 159 15.59 -8.99 4.97
C LEU A 159 16.21 -9.52 3.67
N CYS A 160 15.80 -9.02 2.52
CA CYS A 160 16.37 -9.44 1.24
C CYS A 160 17.55 -8.58 0.77
N ASN A 161 17.88 -7.52 1.51
CA ASN A 161 19.03 -6.64 1.21
C ASN A 161 20.22 -6.88 2.16
N GLU A 162 20.09 -7.79 3.11
CA GLU A 162 21.17 -8.28 4.00
C GLU A 162 21.93 -9.43 3.34
#